data_7f50d5dca63712d5c4d22163e1efd4fc
#
_entry.id   7f50d5dca63712d5c4d22163e1efd4fc
#
_cell.length_a   1.000
_cell.length_b   1.000
_cell.length_c   1.000
_cell.angle_alpha   90.00
_cell.angle_beta   90.00
_cell.angle_gamma   90.00
#
_symmetry.space_group_name_H-M   'P 1'
#
loop_
_entity.id
_entity.type
_entity.pdbx_description
1 polymer ?
#
loop_
_entity_poly.entity_id
_entity_poly.type
_entity_poly.pdbx_seq_one_letter_code
_entity_poly.pdbx_strand_id
1 'polypeptide(L)'
;MYTFIVNPNARTGLGLKMWRKIESVLKERGVKYASYLTKYQAHASSIARRVTSEPGIHTIIILGGDGTINEVINGIADLSKVTLGYIPIGSSNDFARSMGLSTEPLAALEHILAPRRYAGINTGILECGENKRRFAVSAGIGFDAEVCHRLPFSRLKPILNRIFLGKLSYVGVALQSLMLQSPKKMSVTLDGGKTISYDKVYFAAVMNQRYEGGGFMFCPKADPCDGFLDIFIAEGLPKLKILFLLPTAFFGKHTRFSGIHTYRC
;
A
#
# COMPACT_ATOMS: atom_id res chain seq x y z
N MET A 1 -0.41 11.95 23.57
CA MET A 1 -1.30 10.75 23.72
C MET A 1 -1.34 10.04 22.39
N TYR A 2 -1.22 8.71 22.37
CA TYR A 2 -1.29 7.89 21.15
C TYR A 2 -2.75 7.56 20.81
N THR A 3 -3.09 7.59 19.52
CA THR A 3 -4.40 7.15 19.03
C THR A 3 -4.22 5.93 18.13
N PHE A 4 -4.69 4.77 18.57
CA PHE A 4 -4.60 3.53 17.80
C PHE A 4 -5.83 3.35 16.93
N ILE A 5 -5.64 3.15 15.63
CA ILE A 5 -6.66 2.71 14.67
C ILE A 5 -6.34 1.27 14.31
N VAL A 6 -7.21 0.37 14.75
CA VAL A 6 -6.96 -1.07 14.71
C VAL A 6 -7.90 -1.73 13.71
N ASN A 7 -7.36 -2.47 12.76
CA ASN A 7 -8.16 -3.35 11.90
C ASN A 7 -8.21 -4.76 12.52
N PRO A 8 -9.28 -5.13 13.25
CA PRO A 8 -9.37 -6.41 13.93
C PRO A 8 -9.40 -7.60 12.96
N ASN A 9 -9.88 -7.37 11.73
CA ASN A 9 -10.07 -8.40 10.71
C ASN A 9 -8.83 -8.60 9.81
N ALA A 10 -7.76 -7.82 9.99
CA ALA A 10 -6.53 -8.01 9.24
C ALA A 10 -6.02 -9.45 9.36
N ARG A 11 -5.60 -10.04 8.21
CA ARG A 11 -5.15 -11.45 8.11
C ARG A 11 -6.09 -12.44 8.84
N THR A 12 -7.38 -12.37 8.54
CA THR A 12 -8.38 -13.33 9.05
C THR A 12 -8.45 -13.36 10.59
N GLY A 13 -8.50 -12.17 11.20
CA GLY A 13 -8.66 -12.02 12.66
C GLY A 13 -7.36 -11.94 13.46
N LEU A 14 -6.19 -12.05 12.82
CA LEU A 14 -4.91 -11.83 13.50
C LEU A 14 -4.82 -10.42 14.11
N GLY A 15 -5.48 -9.44 13.50
CA GLY A 15 -5.52 -8.07 13.98
C GLY A 15 -6.02 -7.94 15.40
N LEU A 16 -7.15 -8.57 15.72
CA LEU A 16 -7.70 -8.52 17.08
C LEU A 16 -6.80 -9.25 18.10
N LYS A 17 -6.24 -10.41 17.70
CA LYS A 17 -5.32 -11.16 18.57
C LYS A 17 -4.07 -10.36 18.89
N MET A 18 -3.52 -9.67 17.89
CA MET A 18 -2.32 -8.85 18.06
C MET A 18 -2.62 -7.59 18.88
N TRP A 19 -3.78 -6.95 18.63
CA TRP A 19 -4.21 -5.80 19.41
C TRP A 19 -4.26 -6.11 20.92
N ARG A 20 -4.86 -7.24 21.31
CA ARG A 20 -4.93 -7.64 22.72
C ARG A 20 -3.54 -7.75 23.37
N LYS A 21 -2.55 -8.28 22.64
CA LYS A 21 -1.16 -8.36 23.13
C LYS A 21 -0.54 -6.97 23.31
N ILE A 22 -0.71 -6.11 22.28
CA ILE A 22 -0.20 -4.73 22.31
C ILE A 22 -0.87 -3.95 23.44
N GLU A 23 -2.18 -4.07 23.57
CA GLU A 23 -2.94 -3.40 24.63
C GLU A 23 -2.49 -3.81 26.04
N SER A 24 -2.18 -5.09 26.24
CA SER A 24 -1.59 -5.58 27.52
C SER A 24 -0.28 -4.86 27.82
N VAL A 25 0.64 -4.79 26.84
CA VAL A 25 1.93 -4.10 27.01
C VAL A 25 1.74 -2.60 27.28
N LEU A 26 0.81 -1.95 26.60
CA LEU A 26 0.53 -0.52 26.83
C LEU A 26 0.02 -0.26 28.24
N LYS A 27 -0.88 -1.11 28.74
CA LYS A 27 -1.42 -1.01 30.11
C LYS A 27 -0.34 -1.27 31.17
N GLU A 28 0.45 -2.31 30.98
CA GLU A 28 1.56 -2.67 31.88
C GLU A 28 2.59 -1.53 32.01
N ARG A 29 2.85 -0.82 30.92
CA ARG A 29 3.80 0.30 30.89
C ARG A 29 3.17 1.66 31.23
N GLY A 30 1.89 1.73 31.55
CA GLY A 30 1.20 2.98 31.88
C GLY A 30 1.13 3.98 30.71
N VAL A 31 1.20 3.49 29.46
CA VAL A 31 1.14 4.36 28.26
C VAL A 31 -0.27 4.94 28.10
N LYS A 32 -0.38 6.25 27.95
CA LYS A 32 -1.68 6.92 27.68
C LYS A 32 -2.07 6.80 26.21
N TYR A 33 -3.18 6.14 25.91
CA TYR A 33 -3.67 5.93 24.56
C TYR A 33 -5.21 5.96 24.48
N ALA A 34 -5.72 6.21 23.26
CA ALA A 34 -7.09 5.92 22.84
C ALA A 34 -7.04 4.84 21.75
N SER A 35 -8.04 3.97 21.65
CA SER A 35 -8.10 2.95 20.62
C SER A 35 -9.48 2.88 19.94
N TYR A 36 -9.46 2.68 18.64
CA TYR A 36 -10.65 2.54 17.80
C TYR A 36 -10.49 1.33 16.88
N LEU A 37 -11.40 0.36 17.03
CA LEU A 37 -11.45 -0.81 16.17
C LEU A 37 -12.33 -0.51 14.94
N THR A 38 -11.80 -0.79 13.74
CA THR A 38 -12.59 -0.65 12.51
C THR A 38 -13.66 -1.74 12.42
N LYS A 39 -14.83 -1.39 11.88
CA LYS A 39 -15.98 -2.29 11.77
C LYS A 39 -16.34 -2.65 10.34
N TYR A 40 -16.03 -1.78 9.38
CA TYR A 40 -16.37 -1.90 7.97
C TYR A 40 -15.33 -1.18 7.11
N GLN A 41 -15.41 -1.35 5.81
CA GLN A 41 -14.54 -0.67 4.84
C GLN A 41 -14.71 0.86 4.93
N ALA A 42 -13.62 1.61 4.81
CA ALA A 42 -13.53 3.07 5.00
C ALA A 42 -13.79 3.57 6.44
N HIS A 43 -13.98 2.68 7.44
CA HIS A 43 -14.17 3.13 8.81
C HIS A 43 -12.89 3.76 9.39
N ALA A 44 -11.72 3.28 9.01
CA ALA A 44 -10.44 3.90 9.43
C ALA A 44 -10.33 5.36 8.95
N SER A 45 -10.85 5.66 7.76
CA SER A 45 -10.91 7.04 7.24
C SER A 45 -11.83 7.92 8.10
N SER A 46 -13.02 7.43 8.47
CA SER A 46 -13.97 8.16 9.32
C SER A 46 -13.39 8.42 10.71
N ILE A 47 -12.68 7.42 11.29
CA ILE A 47 -12.02 7.58 12.58
C ILE A 47 -10.90 8.62 12.48
N ALA A 48 -10.02 8.51 11.47
CA ALA A 48 -8.93 9.45 11.26
C ALA A 48 -9.44 10.88 11.09
N ARG A 49 -10.51 11.08 10.30
CA ARG A 49 -11.12 12.39 10.12
C ARG A 49 -11.61 12.97 11.45
N ARG A 50 -12.35 12.20 12.23
CA ARG A 50 -12.84 12.65 13.54
C ARG A 50 -11.70 13.02 14.49
N VAL A 51 -10.67 12.18 14.58
CA VAL A 51 -9.52 12.43 15.46
C VAL A 51 -8.76 13.68 15.04
N THR A 52 -8.52 13.86 13.74
CA THR A 52 -7.73 14.99 13.23
C THR A 52 -8.54 16.27 12.98
N SER A 53 -9.86 16.25 13.21
CA SER A 53 -10.68 17.46 13.27
C SER A 53 -10.53 18.20 14.59
N GLU A 54 -10.05 17.54 15.64
CA GLU A 54 -9.70 18.19 16.89
C GLU A 54 -8.44 19.05 16.73
N PRO A 55 -8.35 20.21 17.39
CA PRO A 55 -7.17 21.06 17.32
C PRO A 55 -5.91 20.35 17.89
N GLY A 56 -4.75 20.57 17.26
CA GLY A 56 -3.47 20.14 17.78
C GLY A 56 -2.71 19.17 16.88
N ILE A 57 -1.65 18.61 17.42
CA ILE A 57 -0.80 17.60 16.76
C ILE A 57 -1.24 16.21 17.20
N HIS A 58 -1.40 15.32 16.24
CA HIS A 58 -1.88 13.97 16.47
C HIS A 58 -0.81 12.92 16.19
N THR A 59 -0.72 11.93 17.06
CA THR A 59 0.07 10.72 16.83
C THR A 59 -0.87 9.55 16.64
N ILE A 60 -1.04 9.10 15.40
CA ILE A 60 -1.93 8.02 15.02
C ILE A 60 -1.12 6.76 14.76
N ILE A 61 -1.44 5.68 15.47
CA ILE A 61 -0.82 4.38 15.30
C ILE A 61 -1.78 3.45 14.56
N ILE A 62 -1.34 2.95 13.43
CA ILE A 62 -2.13 2.08 12.56
C ILE A 62 -1.73 0.64 12.79
N LEU A 63 -2.66 -0.20 13.25
CA LEU A 63 -2.52 -1.64 13.33
C LEU A 63 -3.34 -2.27 12.19
N GLY A 64 -2.68 -2.63 11.10
CA GLY A 64 -3.38 -3.08 9.90
C GLY A 64 -2.45 -3.46 8.75
N GLY A 65 -2.98 -3.43 7.53
CA GLY A 65 -2.23 -3.58 6.28
C GLY A 65 -2.21 -2.28 5.47
N ASP A 66 -1.66 -2.35 4.25
CA ASP A 66 -1.53 -1.20 3.34
C ASP A 66 -2.87 -0.51 3.04
N GLY A 67 -3.96 -1.28 2.93
CA GLY A 67 -5.30 -0.74 2.78
C GLY A 67 -5.76 0.10 3.99
N THR A 68 -5.38 -0.30 5.21
CA THR A 68 -5.72 0.48 6.42
C THR A 68 -4.94 1.79 6.46
N ILE A 69 -3.66 1.80 6.05
CA ILE A 69 -2.88 3.04 5.87
C ILE A 69 -3.59 3.94 4.87
N ASN A 70 -3.95 3.38 3.71
CA ASN A 70 -4.60 4.15 2.65
C ASN A 70 -5.93 4.78 3.12
N GLU A 71 -6.73 4.06 3.91
CA GLU A 71 -7.93 4.63 4.52
C GLU A 71 -7.59 5.77 5.49
N VAL A 72 -6.62 5.58 6.38
CA VAL A 72 -6.25 6.58 7.39
C VAL A 72 -5.77 7.87 6.73
N ILE A 73 -4.84 7.83 5.77
CA ILE A 73 -4.33 9.04 5.12
C ILE A 73 -5.41 9.80 4.35
N ASN A 74 -6.43 9.11 3.85
CA ASN A 74 -7.58 9.73 3.19
C ASN A 74 -8.59 10.33 4.18
N GLY A 75 -8.52 9.96 5.45
CA GLY A 75 -9.34 10.54 6.51
C GLY A 75 -8.70 11.76 7.17
N ILE A 76 -7.37 11.87 7.17
CA ILE A 76 -6.66 12.96 7.83
C ILE A 76 -7.00 14.31 7.17
N ALA A 77 -7.42 15.27 7.99
CA ALA A 77 -7.76 16.61 7.53
C ALA A 77 -6.50 17.38 7.09
N ASP A 78 -5.50 17.46 7.95
CA ASP A 78 -4.22 18.13 7.71
C ASP A 78 -3.06 17.19 8.01
N LEU A 79 -2.39 16.71 6.94
CA LEU A 79 -1.27 15.78 7.06
C LEU A 79 -0.08 16.37 7.82
N SER A 80 0.12 17.69 7.78
CA SER A 80 1.24 18.36 8.43
C SER A 80 1.17 18.29 9.96
N LYS A 81 0.00 18.03 10.52
CA LYS A 81 -0.27 17.91 11.96
C LYS A 81 -0.28 16.48 12.47
N VAL A 82 0.07 15.50 11.62
CA VAL A 82 -0.05 14.09 12.00
C VAL A 82 1.27 13.36 11.88
N THR A 83 1.65 12.68 12.96
CA THR A 83 2.69 11.67 12.94
C THR A 83 2.04 10.30 12.90
N LEU A 84 2.44 9.46 11.94
CA LEU A 84 1.95 8.10 11.80
C LEU A 84 2.96 7.10 12.37
N GLY A 85 2.49 6.20 13.22
CA GLY A 85 3.18 4.95 13.55
C GLY A 85 2.48 3.79 12.84
N TYR A 86 3.23 2.79 12.41
CA TYR A 86 2.66 1.66 11.68
C TYR A 86 3.10 0.33 12.26
N ILE A 87 2.13 -0.49 12.61
CA ILE A 87 2.31 -1.88 13.05
C ILE A 87 1.74 -2.79 11.97
N PRO A 88 2.60 -3.37 11.11
CA PRO A 88 2.20 -4.09 9.92
C PRO A 88 1.70 -5.50 10.24
N ILE A 89 0.41 -5.74 10.05
CA ILE A 89 -0.24 -7.05 10.20
C ILE A 89 -1.05 -7.46 8.97
N GLY A 90 -0.87 -6.75 7.87
CA GLY A 90 -1.46 -7.10 6.58
C GLY A 90 -0.79 -8.29 5.91
N SER A 91 -1.30 -8.69 4.73
CA SER A 91 -0.73 -9.80 3.96
C SER A 91 0.54 -9.40 3.21
N SER A 92 0.61 -8.18 2.67
CA SER A 92 1.71 -7.67 1.85
C SER A 92 2.67 -6.79 2.65
N ASN A 93 2.13 -5.77 3.32
CA ASN A 93 2.86 -4.78 4.10
C ASN A 93 3.97 -4.08 3.27
N ASP A 94 3.62 -3.70 2.03
CA ASP A 94 4.58 -3.12 1.08
C ASP A 94 5.07 -1.75 1.54
N PHE A 95 4.21 -0.97 2.22
CA PHE A 95 4.60 0.26 2.89
C PHE A 95 5.72 0.02 3.92
N ALA A 96 5.53 -0.95 4.83
CA ALA A 96 6.53 -1.25 5.84
C ALA A 96 7.85 -1.72 5.22
N ARG A 97 7.77 -2.55 4.18
CA ARG A 97 8.93 -3.05 3.43
C ARG A 97 9.72 -1.91 2.79
N SER A 98 9.03 -1.00 2.11
CA SER A 98 9.67 0.15 1.45
C SER A 98 10.34 1.09 2.44
N MET A 99 9.70 1.32 3.59
CA MET A 99 10.20 2.19 4.64
C MET A 99 11.23 1.52 5.57
N GLY A 100 11.52 0.23 5.38
CA GLY A 100 12.41 -0.53 6.26
C GLY A 100 11.91 -0.65 7.70
N LEU A 101 10.58 -0.67 7.89
CA LEU A 101 9.96 -0.83 9.22
C LEU A 101 9.96 -2.30 9.63
N SER A 102 9.99 -2.54 10.94
CA SER A 102 9.85 -3.88 11.48
C SER A 102 8.49 -4.48 11.10
N THR A 103 8.50 -5.72 10.60
CA THR A 103 7.29 -6.51 10.33
C THR A 103 6.87 -7.37 11.52
N GLU A 104 7.66 -7.39 12.60
CA GLU A 104 7.29 -8.00 13.86
C GLU A 104 6.51 -6.96 14.68
N PRO A 105 5.25 -7.23 15.08
CA PRO A 105 4.36 -6.21 15.65
C PRO A 105 4.82 -5.64 16.99
N LEU A 106 5.41 -6.43 17.88
CA LEU A 106 5.90 -5.93 19.16
C LEU A 106 7.17 -5.10 18.99
N ALA A 107 8.08 -5.51 18.10
CA ALA A 107 9.24 -4.70 17.75
C ALA A 107 8.85 -3.37 17.07
N ALA A 108 7.81 -3.38 16.23
CA ALA A 108 7.25 -2.14 15.67
C ALA A 108 6.69 -1.23 16.77
N LEU A 109 5.98 -1.79 17.76
CA LEU A 109 5.51 -1.04 18.92
C LEU A 109 6.66 -0.40 19.71
N GLU A 110 7.75 -1.15 19.98
CA GLU A 110 8.92 -0.59 20.66
C GLU A 110 9.51 0.61 19.92
N HIS A 111 9.65 0.51 18.60
CA HIS A 111 10.13 1.61 17.77
C HIS A 111 9.19 2.83 17.79
N ILE A 112 7.88 2.60 17.90
CA ILE A 112 6.88 3.67 18.01
C ILE A 112 6.93 4.36 19.36
N LEU A 113 7.10 3.61 20.45
CA LEU A 113 7.14 4.15 21.81
C LEU A 113 8.48 4.86 22.12
N ALA A 114 9.58 4.43 21.49
CA ALA A 114 10.91 5.02 21.61
C ALA A 114 11.51 5.30 20.21
N PRO A 115 10.98 6.28 19.47
CA PRO A 115 11.40 6.53 18.09
C PRO A 115 12.82 7.10 18.05
N ARG A 116 13.67 6.51 17.21
CA ARG A 116 15.04 7.00 16.97
C ARG A 116 15.09 8.06 15.86
N ARG A 117 14.14 8.04 14.94
CA ARG A 117 14.06 8.98 13.82
C ARG A 117 12.60 9.14 13.36
N TYR A 118 12.33 10.29 12.75
CA TYR A 118 11.12 10.56 12.01
C TYR A 118 11.48 10.75 10.54
N ALA A 119 10.62 10.32 9.63
CA ALA A 119 10.76 10.57 8.21
C ALA A 119 9.54 11.36 7.72
N GLY A 120 9.77 12.46 7.02
CA GLY A 120 8.74 13.11 6.24
C GLY A 120 8.52 12.30 4.95
N ILE A 121 7.28 11.89 4.69
CA ILE A 121 6.94 11.18 3.47
C ILE A 121 5.93 11.97 2.65
N ASN A 122 6.09 11.90 1.34
CA ASN A 122 5.13 12.42 0.40
C ASN A 122 3.95 11.46 0.24
N THR A 123 2.83 11.96 -0.22
CA THR A 123 1.69 11.15 -0.67
C THR A 123 1.33 11.57 -2.08
N GLY A 124 1.09 10.60 -2.96
CA GLY A 124 0.52 10.91 -4.26
C GLY A 124 -0.97 11.24 -4.14
N ILE A 125 -1.47 11.99 -5.11
CA ILE A 125 -2.89 12.31 -5.23
C ILE A 125 -3.37 11.78 -6.57
N LEU A 126 -4.41 10.95 -6.54
CA LEU A 126 -5.13 10.48 -7.72
C LEU A 126 -6.40 11.31 -7.88
N GLU A 127 -6.54 11.96 -9.01
CA GLU A 127 -7.75 12.70 -9.39
C GLU A 127 -8.37 12.05 -10.64
N CYS A 128 -9.67 11.77 -10.58
CA CYS A 128 -10.44 11.21 -11.68
C CYS A 128 -11.86 11.79 -11.65
N GLY A 129 -12.16 12.69 -12.57
CA GLY A 129 -13.36 13.51 -12.51
C GLY A 129 -13.42 14.29 -11.19
N GLU A 130 -14.51 14.17 -10.47
CA GLU A 130 -14.69 14.82 -9.16
C GLU A 130 -14.05 14.02 -7.99
N ASN A 131 -13.59 12.81 -8.24
CA ASN A 131 -13.00 11.97 -7.21
C ASN A 131 -11.54 12.31 -7.00
N LYS A 132 -11.16 12.53 -5.73
CA LYS A 132 -9.79 12.79 -5.31
C LYS A 132 -9.41 11.87 -4.16
N ARG A 133 -8.30 11.16 -4.30
CA ARG A 133 -7.78 10.24 -3.26
C ARG A 133 -6.26 10.36 -3.13
N ARG A 134 -5.79 10.29 -1.90
CA ARG A 134 -4.36 10.14 -1.61
C ARG A 134 -3.95 8.68 -1.70
N PHE A 135 -2.69 8.43 -2.06
CA PHE A 135 -2.07 7.12 -1.95
C PHE A 135 -0.66 7.25 -1.35
N ALA A 136 -0.31 6.32 -0.48
CA ALA A 136 1.01 6.27 0.15
C ALA A 136 1.96 5.31 -0.56
N VAL A 137 1.44 4.30 -1.25
CA VAL A 137 2.23 3.27 -1.94
C VAL A 137 2.20 3.51 -3.44
N SER A 138 1.06 3.34 -4.07
CA SER A 138 0.90 3.39 -5.53
C SER A 138 -0.54 3.64 -5.94
N ALA A 139 -0.71 4.01 -7.21
CA ALA A 139 -1.98 4.02 -7.91
C ALA A 139 -1.79 3.41 -9.31
N GLY A 140 -2.59 2.42 -9.68
CA GLY A 140 -2.43 1.68 -10.91
C GLY A 140 -3.66 1.68 -11.82
N ILE A 141 -3.42 1.45 -13.11
CA ILE A 141 -4.44 1.30 -14.16
C ILE A 141 -4.18 0.01 -14.93
N GLY A 142 -5.27 -0.66 -15.30
CA GLY A 142 -5.21 -1.89 -16.10
C GLY A 142 -5.08 -3.12 -15.22
N PHE A 143 -4.12 -3.99 -15.51
CA PHE A 143 -3.93 -5.27 -14.83
C PHE A 143 -3.88 -5.16 -13.31
N ASP A 144 -3.16 -4.19 -12.78
CA ASP A 144 -3.03 -3.96 -11.34
C ASP A 144 -4.37 -3.62 -10.68
N ALA A 145 -5.10 -2.66 -11.25
CA ALA A 145 -6.41 -2.27 -10.76
C ALA A 145 -7.39 -3.46 -10.76
N GLU A 146 -7.34 -4.31 -11.80
CA GLU A 146 -8.16 -5.52 -11.90
C GLU A 146 -7.81 -6.55 -10.82
N VAL A 147 -6.51 -6.77 -10.55
CA VAL A 147 -6.06 -7.65 -9.46
C VAL A 147 -6.54 -7.14 -8.11
N CYS A 148 -6.37 -5.84 -7.84
CA CYS A 148 -6.82 -5.22 -6.60
C CYS A 148 -8.34 -5.31 -6.41
N HIS A 149 -9.11 -5.18 -7.50
CA HIS A 149 -10.57 -5.30 -7.47
C HIS A 149 -11.03 -6.74 -7.22
N ARG A 150 -10.39 -7.74 -7.83
CA ARG A 150 -10.79 -9.16 -7.73
C ARG A 150 -10.33 -9.84 -6.44
N LEU A 151 -9.22 -9.43 -5.87
CA LEU A 151 -8.65 -10.07 -4.67
C LEU A 151 -9.58 -10.16 -3.47
N PRO A 152 -10.38 -9.13 -3.11
CA PRO A 152 -11.33 -9.21 -2.00
C PRO A 152 -12.40 -10.28 -2.19
N PHE A 153 -12.79 -10.55 -3.45
CA PHE A 153 -13.84 -11.50 -3.83
C PHE A 153 -13.31 -12.90 -4.14
N SER A 154 -11.99 -13.12 -4.10
CA SER A 154 -11.41 -14.44 -4.38
C SER A 154 -11.76 -15.43 -3.28
N ARG A 155 -12.46 -16.52 -3.65
CA ARG A 155 -12.78 -17.64 -2.76
C ARG A 155 -11.54 -18.42 -2.29
N LEU A 156 -10.43 -18.30 -3.00
CA LEU A 156 -9.17 -18.98 -2.67
C LEU A 156 -8.41 -18.29 -1.55
N LYS A 157 -8.58 -16.97 -1.39
CA LYS A 157 -7.83 -16.17 -0.39
C LYS A 157 -7.98 -16.68 1.05
N PRO A 158 -9.18 -16.99 1.58
CA PRO A 158 -9.32 -17.53 2.93
C PRO A 158 -8.65 -18.90 3.11
N ILE A 159 -8.76 -19.77 2.10
CA ILE A 159 -8.19 -21.13 2.12
C ILE A 159 -6.66 -21.05 2.13
N LEU A 160 -6.07 -20.28 1.21
CA LEU A 160 -4.62 -20.14 1.09
C LEU A 160 -4.01 -19.37 2.27
N ASN A 161 -4.72 -18.42 2.85
CA ASN A 161 -4.28 -17.75 4.09
C ASN A 161 -4.20 -18.73 5.27
N ARG A 162 -5.10 -19.71 5.32
CA ARG A 162 -5.15 -20.73 6.40
C ARG A 162 -3.93 -21.66 6.40
N ILE A 163 -3.35 -21.91 5.23
CA ILE A 163 -2.17 -22.77 5.05
C ILE A 163 -0.88 -21.96 4.80
N PHE A 164 -0.84 -20.69 5.22
CA PHE A 164 0.30 -19.77 5.05
C PHE A 164 0.71 -19.51 3.58
N LEU A 165 -0.08 -19.94 2.61
CA LEU A 165 0.16 -19.74 1.18
C LEU A 165 -0.65 -18.55 0.60
N GLY A 166 -1.03 -17.59 1.44
CA GLY A 166 -1.80 -16.40 1.04
C GLY A 166 -1.19 -15.62 -0.13
N LYS A 167 0.15 -15.64 -0.28
CA LYS A 167 0.85 -15.03 -1.42
C LYS A 167 0.51 -15.71 -2.75
N LEU A 168 0.23 -17.02 -2.76
CA LEU A 168 -0.16 -17.75 -3.97
C LEU A 168 -1.55 -17.33 -4.48
N SER A 169 -2.43 -16.83 -3.62
CA SER A 169 -3.72 -16.29 -4.07
C SER A 169 -3.55 -15.04 -4.94
N TYR A 170 -2.56 -14.20 -4.61
CA TYR A 170 -2.21 -13.04 -5.45
C TYR A 170 -1.68 -13.48 -6.81
N VAL A 171 -0.79 -14.46 -6.83
CA VAL A 171 -0.26 -15.02 -8.08
C VAL A 171 -1.37 -15.62 -8.93
N GLY A 172 -2.27 -16.41 -8.34
CA GLY A 172 -3.39 -17.01 -9.06
C GLY A 172 -4.36 -15.99 -9.66
N VAL A 173 -4.75 -14.98 -8.88
CA VAL A 173 -5.61 -13.88 -9.37
C VAL A 173 -4.89 -13.04 -10.41
N ALA A 174 -3.60 -12.77 -10.22
CA ALA A 174 -2.77 -12.06 -11.19
C ALA A 174 -2.69 -12.81 -12.51
N LEU A 175 -2.44 -14.11 -12.50
CA LEU A 175 -2.43 -14.95 -13.70
C LEU A 175 -3.78 -14.94 -14.42
N GLN A 176 -4.88 -15.14 -13.69
CA GLN A 176 -6.22 -15.10 -14.25
C GLN A 176 -6.54 -13.74 -14.87
N SER A 177 -6.22 -12.65 -14.18
CA SER A 177 -6.45 -11.29 -14.68
C SER A 177 -5.60 -11.00 -15.92
N LEU A 178 -4.34 -11.44 -15.95
CA LEU A 178 -3.47 -11.31 -17.12
C LEU A 178 -4.01 -12.07 -18.34
N MET A 179 -4.56 -13.28 -18.13
CA MET A 179 -5.11 -14.08 -19.23
C MET A 179 -6.37 -13.45 -19.82
N LEU A 180 -7.22 -12.86 -18.98
CA LEU A 180 -8.51 -12.29 -19.39
C LEU A 180 -8.38 -10.88 -19.96
N GLN A 181 -7.34 -10.13 -19.57
CA GLN A 181 -7.18 -8.74 -19.97
C GLN A 181 -6.59 -8.59 -21.38
N SER A 182 -7.08 -7.60 -22.11
CA SER A 182 -6.51 -7.15 -23.38
C SER A 182 -5.77 -5.83 -23.18
N PRO A 183 -4.63 -5.63 -23.86
CA PRO A 183 -3.90 -4.37 -23.77
C PRO A 183 -4.73 -3.23 -24.36
N LYS A 184 -4.50 -2.03 -23.86
CA LYS A 184 -5.19 -0.80 -24.28
C LYS A 184 -4.21 0.23 -24.79
N LYS A 185 -4.68 1.13 -25.66
CA LYS A 185 -3.95 2.36 -26.00
C LYS A 185 -3.95 3.29 -24.79
N MET A 186 -2.83 3.93 -24.54
CA MET A 186 -2.66 4.87 -23.44
C MET A 186 -1.76 6.01 -23.87
N SER A 187 -2.08 7.23 -23.45
CA SER A 187 -1.18 8.38 -23.54
C SER A 187 -0.87 8.87 -22.13
N VAL A 188 0.38 9.18 -21.87
CA VAL A 188 0.85 9.67 -20.58
C VAL A 188 1.53 11.01 -20.80
N THR A 189 1.09 12.04 -20.10
CA THR A 189 1.72 13.36 -20.09
C THR A 189 2.46 13.54 -18.77
N LEU A 190 3.76 13.80 -18.84
CA LEU A 190 4.62 13.98 -17.68
C LEU A 190 4.81 15.48 -17.40
N ASP A 191 4.59 15.90 -16.15
CA ASP A 191 4.79 17.29 -15.66
C ASP A 191 4.17 18.38 -16.56
N GLY A 192 3.01 18.09 -17.16
CA GLY A 192 2.32 19.00 -18.08
C GLY A 192 3.05 19.25 -19.42
N GLY A 193 4.16 18.55 -19.67
CA GLY A 193 5.01 18.76 -20.84
C GLY A 193 4.85 17.66 -21.89
N LYS A 194 5.81 16.75 -21.96
CA LYS A 194 5.88 15.71 -23.00
C LYS A 194 4.77 14.66 -22.85
N THR A 195 3.97 14.48 -23.91
CA THR A 195 3.02 13.36 -24.04
C THR A 195 3.65 12.21 -24.80
N ILE A 196 3.57 11.02 -24.25
CA ILE A 196 4.06 9.77 -24.84
C ILE A 196 2.86 8.86 -25.04
N SER A 197 2.70 8.30 -26.24
CA SER A 197 1.59 7.39 -26.59
C SER A 197 2.10 5.97 -26.72
N TYR A 198 1.30 5.03 -26.23
CA TYR A 198 1.56 3.61 -26.21
C TYR A 198 0.36 2.86 -26.81
N ASP A 199 0.61 1.86 -27.65
CA ASP A 199 -0.47 1.15 -28.35
C ASP A 199 -1.02 -0.06 -27.59
N LYS A 200 -0.20 -0.73 -26.79
CA LYS A 200 -0.53 -2.02 -26.17
C LYS A 200 -0.11 -2.08 -24.71
N VAL A 201 -0.70 -1.23 -23.87
CA VAL A 201 -0.42 -1.21 -22.41
C VAL A 201 -1.29 -2.22 -21.69
N TYR A 202 -0.66 -3.12 -20.94
CA TYR A 202 -1.33 -4.03 -20.02
C TYR A 202 -1.47 -3.43 -18.63
N PHE A 203 -0.45 -2.69 -18.22
CA PHE A 203 -0.31 -2.22 -16.87
C PHE A 203 0.48 -0.91 -16.82
N ALA A 204 -0.05 0.06 -16.11
CA ALA A 204 0.65 1.27 -15.74
C ALA A 204 0.39 1.56 -14.26
N ALA A 205 1.43 1.95 -13.54
CA ALA A 205 1.33 2.35 -12.15
C ALA A 205 2.15 3.61 -11.88
N VAL A 206 1.64 4.46 -11.01
CA VAL A 206 2.35 5.59 -10.43
C VAL A 206 2.74 5.17 -9.03
N MET A 207 4.03 5.11 -8.77
CA MET A 207 4.63 4.59 -7.56
C MET A 207 5.18 5.72 -6.71
N ASN A 208 4.74 5.80 -5.47
CA ASN A 208 5.38 6.62 -4.43
C ASN A 208 6.45 5.83 -3.67
N GLN A 209 6.37 4.51 -3.73
CA GLN A 209 7.28 3.59 -3.06
C GLN A 209 7.74 2.47 -3.99
N ARG A 210 8.80 1.74 -3.59
CA ARG A 210 9.44 0.71 -4.42
C ARG A 210 8.56 -0.52 -4.64
N TYR A 211 7.84 -0.93 -3.60
CA TYR A 211 7.14 -2.21 -3.55
C TYR A 211 5.63 -2.05 -3.66
N GLU A 212 5.02 -2.98 -4.37
CA GLU A 212 3.58 -3.14 -4.51
C GLU A 212 3.22 -4.61 -4.74
N GLY A 213 1.96 -4.98 -4.49
CA GLY A 213 1.43 -6.29 -4.83
C GLY A 213 2.06 -7.46 -4.06
N GLY A 214 2.61 -7.22 -2.88
CA GLY A 214 3.20 -8.26 -2.02
C GLY A 214 4.70 -8.48 -2.24
N GLY A 215 5.41 -7.43 -2.64
CA GLY A 215 6.86 -7.39 -2.73
C GLY A 215 7.43 -7.30 -4.13
N PHE A 216 6.60 -7.05 -5.14
CA PHE A 216 7.09 -6.67 -6.46
C PHE A 216 7.69 -5.26 -6.41
N MET A 217 8.91 -5.11 -6.88
CA MET A 217 9.66 -3.86 -6.87
C MET A 217 9.52 -3.18 -8.25
N PHE A 218 8.31 -2.66 -8.58
CA PHE A 218 8.05 -2.10 -9.91
C PHE A 218 8.88 -0.88 -10.23
N CYS A 219 9.11 0.02 -9.26
CA CYS A 219 10.01 1.15 -9.40
C CYS A 219 11.13 1.07 -8.35
N PRO A 220 12.27 0.40 -8.65
CA PRO A 220 13.34 0.14 -7.66
C PRO A 220 13.97 1.39 -7.07
N LYS A 221 13.86 2.52 -7.77
CA LYS A 221 14.44 3.82 -7.38
C LYS A 221 13.44 4.75 -6.69
N ALA A 222 12.16 4.37 -6.59
CA ALA A 222 11.15 5.19 -5.93
C ALA A 222 11.52 5.45 -4.46
N ASP A 223 11.39 6.70 -4.05
CA ASP A 223 11.67 7.16 -2.70
C ASP A 223 10.54 8.10 -2.23
N PRO A 224 9.76 7.71 -1.22
CA PRO A 224 8.63 8.53 -0.75
C PRO A 224 9.06 9.84 -0.08
N CYS A 225 10.36 10.10 0.05
CA CYS A 225 10.90 11.29 0.72
C CYS A 225 11.51 12.32 -0.25
N ASP A 226 11.53 12.06 -1.56
CA ASP A 226 12.26 12.88 -2.52
C ASP A 226 11.39 13.88 -3.31
N GLY A 227 10.08 13.85 -3.11
CA GLY A 227 9.12 14.78 -3.76
C GLY A 227 8.69 14.37 -5.17
N PHE A 228 9.15 13.21 -5.66
CA PHE A 228 8.83 12.70 -6.99
C PHE A 228 7.91 11.48 -6.93
N LEU A 229 7.27 11.22 -8.07
CA LEU A 229 6.56 9.97 -8.33
C LEU A 229 7.28 9.22 -9.45
N ASP A 230 7.40 7.91 -9.30
CA ASP A 230 7.97 7.04 -10.33
C ASP A 230 6.84 6.33 -11.08
N ILE A 231 6.91 6.34 -12.42
CA ILE A 231 5.89 5.72 -13.27
C ILE A 231 6.45 4.44 -13.88
N PHE A 232 5.67 3.39 -13.81
CA PHE A 232 5.93 2.11 -14.46
C PHE A 232 4.90 1.85 -15.56
N ILE A 233 5.35 1.42 -16.74
CA ILE A 233 4.48 1.06 -17.85
C ILE A 233 5.00 -0.23 -18.50
N ALA A 234 4.10 -1.21 -18.64
CA ALA A 234 4.35 -2.45 -19.38
C ALA A 234 3.61 -2.40 -20.73
N GLU A 235 4.36 -2.30 -21.83
CA GLU A 235 3.85 -2.14 -23.17
C GLU A 235 4.34 -3.24 -24.12
N GLY A 236 3.48 -3.67 -25.04
CA GLY A 236 3.83 -4.51 -26.19
C GLY A 236 4.35 -5.90 -25.85
N LEU A 237 4.23 -6.32 -24.60
CA LEU A 237 4.76 -7.60 -24.13
C LEU A 237 3.75 -8.73 -24.40
N PRO A 238 4.18 -9.87 -24.98
CA PRO A 238 3.35 -11.08 -24.98
C PRO A 238 3.03 -11.54 -23.55
N LYS A 239 1.84 -12.05 -23.30
CA LYS A 239 1.41 -12.50 -21.96
C LYS A 239 2.38 -13.49 -21.31
N LEU A 240 2.91 -14.43 -22.10
CA LEU A 240 3.94 -15.37 -21.63
C LEU A 240 5.22 -14.65 -21.18
N LYS A 241 5.64 -13.61 -21.91
CA LYS A 241 6.83 -12.82 -21.53
C LYS A 241 6.58 -12.08 -20.22
N ILE A 242 5.38 -11.50 -20.01
CA ILE A 242 5.02 -10.88 -18.73
C ILE A 242 5.13 -11.89 -17.59
N LEU A 243 4.65 -13.10 -17.79
CA LEU A 243 4.72 -14.18 -16.80
C LEU A 243 6.16 -14.52 -16.41
N PHE A 244 7.09 -14.60 -17.39
CA PHE A 244 8.50 -14.83 -17.12
C PHE A 244 9.22 -13.61 -16.51
N LEU A 245 8.72 -12.40 -16.73
CA LEU A 245 9.29 -11.19 -16.15
C LEU A 245 8.86 -10.96 -14.69
N LEU A 246 7.66 -11.41 -14.29
CA LEU A 246 7.15 -11.20 -12.94
C LEU A 246 8.13 -11.63 -11.83
N PRO A 247 8.79 -12.81 -11.87
CA PRO A 247 9.78 -13.17 -10.86
C PRO A 247 10.96 -12.20 -10.79
N THR A 248 11.35 -11.60 -11.91
CA THR A 248 12.46 -10.63 -11.94
C THR A 248 12.08 -9.30 -11.29
N ALA A 249 10.78 -9.00 -11.21
CA ALA A 249 10.28 -7.80 -10.55
C ALA A 249 10.43 -7.84 -9.03
N PHE A 250 10.52 -9.00 -8.39
CA PHE A 250 10.89 -9.08 -6.98
C PHE A 250 12.29 -8.54 -6.68
N PHE A 251 13.15 -8.53 -7.69
CA PHE A 251 14.53 -8.05 -7.59
C PHE A 251 14.76 -6.74 -8.34
N GLY A 252 13.69 -6.11 -8.87
CA GLY A 252 13.79 -4.89 -9.66
C GLY A 252 14.52 -5.04 -11.00
N LYS A 253 14.79 -6.27 -11.45
CA LYS A 253 15.57 -6.55 -12.69
C LYS A 253 14.73 -6.44 -13.96
N HIS A 254 13.41 -6.46 -13.86
CA HIS A 254 12.47 -6.34 -14.98
C HIS A 254 12.61 -5.02 -15.73
N THR A 255 13.09 -3.95 -15.10
CA THR A 255 13.27 -2.62 -15.72
C THR A 255 14.31 -2.60 -16.85
N ARG A 256 15.09 -3.67 -17.00
CA ARG A 256 16.11 -3.81 -18.07
C ARG A 256 15.56 -4.39 -19.36
N PHE A 257 14.32 -4.88 -19.37
CA PHE A 257 13.75 -5.54 -20.54
C PHE A 257 12.98 -4.55 -21.41
N SER A 258 13.10 -4.72 -22.74
CA SER A 258 12.31 -3.95 -23.70
C SER A 258 10.82 -4.18 -23.48
N GLY A 259 10.01 -3.12 -23.57
CA GLY A 259 8.58 -3.11 -23.26
C GLY A 259 8.27 -2.78 -21.78
N ILE A 260 9.30 -2.52 -20.97
CA ILE A 260 9.17 -1.92 -19.64
C ILE A 260 9.73 -0.49 -19.72
N HIS A 261 8.90 0.47 -19.36
CA HIS A 261 9.26 1.87 -19.32
C HIS A 261 9.12 2.41 -17.90
N THR A 262 10.10 3.18 -17.44
CA THR A 262 10.05 3.85 -16.15
C THR A 262 10.37 5.32 -16.32
N TYR A 263 9.61 6.18 -15.66
CA TYR A 263 9.78 7.64 -15.67
C TYR A 263 9.75 8.14 -14.23
N ARG A 264 10.30 9.32 -14.04
CA ARG A 264 10.21 10.08 -12.78
C ARG A 264 9.68 11.47 -13.09
N CYS A 265 8.75 11.97 -12.32
CA CYS A 265 8.12 13.29 -12.46
C CYS A 265 7.72 13.86 -11.08
#